data_9827c5dfa583ea38d8c2e0e6447eacf3
#
_entry.id   9827c5dfa583ea38d8c2e0e6447eacf3
#
_cell.length_a   1.000
_cell.length_b   1.000
_cell.length_c   1.000
_cell.angle_alpha   90.00
_cell.angle_beta   90.00
_cell.angle_gamma   90.00
#
_symmetry.space_group_name_H-M   'P 1'
#
loop_
_entity.id
_entity.type
_entity.pdbx_description
1 polymer ?
#
loop_
_entity_poly.entity_id
_entity_poly.type
_entity_poly.pdbx_seq_one_letter_code
_entity_poly.pdbx_strand_id
1 'polypeptide(L)' 'MTNKAKTYLKNIQGADTEKKLIGIEIAFKQDMTLSCSDLGSLCRAAEDRRYSLRNNEETLKLKQILFFRTKAEMDAY' A
#
# COMPACT_ATOMS: atom_id res chain seq x y z
N MET A 1 14.20 -7.96 15.17
CA MET A 1 13.78 -6.60 14.77
C MET A 1 13.77 -5.70 15.99
N THR A 2 14.34 -4.51 15.88
CA THR A 2 14.37 -3.53 16.98
C THR A 2 12.97 -2.96 17.24
N ASN A 3 12.77 -2.36 18.43
CA ASN A 3 11.48 -1.72 18.75
C ASN A 3 11.12 -0.60 17.77
N LYS A 4 12.13 0.14 17.31
CA LYS A 4 11.96 1.21 16.35
C LYS A 4 11.47 0.66 14.99
N ALA A 5 12.07 -0.42 14.52
CA ALA A 5 11.67 -1.10 13.31
C ALA A 5 10.24 -1.67 13.41
N LYS A 6 9.88 -2.22 14.56
CA LYS A 6 8.50 -2.69 14.83
C LYS A 6 7.49 -1.56 14.77
N THR A 7 7.86 -0.38 15.26
CA THR A 7 6.99 0.82 15.18
C THR A 7 6.77 1.23 13.73
N TYR A 8 7.82 1.27 12.92
CA TYR A 8 7.68 1.55 11.48
C TYR A 8 6.81 0.51 10.78
N LEU A 9 7.02 -0.77 11.08
CA LEU A 9 6.21 -1.84 10.52
C LEU A 9 4.73 -1.67 10.84
N LYS A 10 4.41 -1.35 12.09
CA LYS A 10 3.05 -1.08 12.53
C LYS A 10 2.44 0.09 11.77
N ASN A 11 3.20 1.15 11.57
CA ASN A 11 2.77 2.33 10.79
C ASN A 11 2.51 1.98 9.32
N ILE A 12 3.37 1.15 8.73
CA ILE A 12 3.19 0.66 7.36
C ILE A 12 1.89 -0.14 7.24
N GLN A 13 1.65 -1.05 8.16
CA GLN A 13 0.44 -1.87 8.17
C GLN A 13 -0.83 -1.05 8.40
N GLY A 14 -0.73 0.06 9.11
CA GLY A 14 -1.84 0.97 9.37
C GLY A 14 -2.03 2.07 8.32
N ALA A 15 -1.17 2.14 7.30
CA ALA A 15 -1.28 3.14 6.25
C ALA A 15 -2.51 2.88 5.36
N ASP A 16 -3.42 3.83 5.29
CA ASP A 16 -4.66 3.73 4.50
C ASP A 16 -4.49 4.23 3.06
N THR A 17 -3.49 5.07 2.82
CA THR A 17 -3.24 5.69 1.52
C THR A 17 -1.78 5.54 1.13
N GLU A 18 -1.49 5.58 -0.19
CA GLU A 18 -0.11 5.59 -0.69
C GLU A 18 0.66 6.80 -0.18
N LYS A 19 0.02 7.95 -0.05
CA LYS A 19 0.65 9.17 0.44
C LYS A 19 1.19 9.00 1.86
N LYS A 20 0.42 8.39 2.76
CA LYS A 20 0.87 8.05 4.12
C LYS A 20 2.02 7.06 4.09
N LEU A 21 1.92 6.04 3.23
CA LEU A 21 2.95 5.03 3.07
C LEU A 21 4.27 5.62 2.58
N ILE A 22 4.23 6.51 1.60
CA ILE A 22 5.42 7.21 1.08
C ILE A 22 6.08 8.02 2.21
N GLY A 23 5.31 8.72 3.02
CA GLY A 23 5.84 9.46 4.18
C GLY A 23 6.58 8.55 5.16
N ILE A 24 6.03 7.38 5.44
CA ILE A 24 6.65 6.38 6.32
C ILE A 24 7.93 5.83 5.67
N GLU A 25 7.92 5.52 4.38
CA GLU A 25 9.10 5.06 3.64
C GLU A 25 10.24 6.07 3.70
N ILE A 26 9.96 7.33 3.48
CA ILE A 26 10.96 8.40 3.56
C ILE A 26 11.55 8.46 4.96
N ALA A 27 10.70 8.35 5.99
CA ALA A 27 11.14 8.39 7.39
C ALA A 27 12.10 7.26 7.72
N PHE A 28 11.76 6.00 7.41
CA PHE A 28 12.63 4.89 7.77
C PHE A 28 13.87 4.77 6.86
N LYS A 29 13.78 5.17 5.61
CA LYS A 29 14.94 5.18 4.70
C LYS A 29 15.99 6.21 5.11
N GLN A 30 15.59 7.30 5.73
CA GLN A 30 16.50 8.32 6.26
C GLN A 30 17.02 7.98 7.64
N ASP A 31 16.48 6.97 8.31
CA ASP A 31 16.88 6.58 9.66
C ASP A 31 18.12 5.71 9.62
N MET A 32 19.26 6.31 9.97
CA MET A 32 20.56 5.64 9.97
C MET A 32 20.74 4.68 11.15
N THR A 33 19.81 4.65 12.09
CA THR A 33 19.91 3.75 13.25
C THR A 33 19.35 2.35 12.96
N LEU A 34 18.68 2.16 11.84
CA LEU A 34 18.16 0.86 11.43
C LEU A 34 19.26 0.00 10.82
N SER A 35 19.27 -1.30 11.14
CA SER A 35 20.18 -2.25 10.49
C SER A 35 19.75 -2.50 9.05
N CYS A 36 20.68 -2.97 8.21
CA CYS A 36 20.34 -3.34 6.83
C CYS A 36 19.26 -4.40 6.75
N SER A 37 19.26 -5.35 7.68
CA SER A 37 18.23 -6.40 7.76
C SER A 37 16.86 -5.82 8.09
N ASP A 38 16.77 -4.93 9.07
CA ASP A 38 15.52 -4.26 9.44
C ASP A 38 15.02 -3.36 8.30
N LEU A 39 15.92 -2.62 7.68
CA LEU A 39 15.59 -1.75 6.55
C LEU A 39 15.02 -2.56 5.38
N GLY A 40 15.65 -3.70 5.05
CA GLY A 40 15.16 -4.59 4.01
C GLY A 40 13.76 -5.15 4.32
N SER A 41 13.52 -5.55 5.54
CA SER A 41 12.21 -6.03 6.00
C SER A 41 11.14 -4.95 5.90
N LEU A 42 11.47 -3.72 6.28
CA LEU A 42 10.54 -2.58 6.20
C LEU A 42 10.26 -2.20 4.74
N CYS A 43 11.27 -2.21 3.88
CA CYS A 43 11.08 -1.96 2.43
C CYS A 43 10.12 -2.97 1.82
N ARG A 44 10.30 -4.25 2.16
CA ARG A 44 9.43 -5.32 1.67
C ARG A 44 7.99 -5.16 2.16
N ALA A 45 7.82 -4.86 3.44
CA ALA A 45 6.50 -4.61 4.01
C ALA A 45 5.81 -3.41 3.35
N ALA A 46 6.56 -2.34 3.07
CA ALA A 46 6.05 -1.16 2.39
C ALA A 46 5.62 -1.47 0.95
N GLU A 47 6.40 -2.25 0.21
CA GLU A 47 6.03 -2.70 -1.13
C GLU A 47 4.77 -3.54 -1.13
N ASP A 48 4.66 -4.50 -0.21
CA ASP A 48 3.47 -5.35 -0.06
C ASP A 48 2.24 -4.51 0.25
N ARG A 49 2.37 -3.51 1.12
CA ARG A 49 1.26 -2.62 1.46
C ARG A 49 0.85 -1.74 0.29
N ARG A 50 1.82 -1.21 -0.44
CA ARG A 50 1.57 -0.41 -1.65
C ARG A 50 0.82 -1.23 -2.69
N TYR A 51 1.24 -2.46 -2.91
CA TYR A 51 0.58 -3.38 -3.83
C TYR A 51 -0.88 -3.64 -3.43
N SER A 52 -1.13 -3.89 -2.15
CA SER A 52 -2.49 -4.08 -1.61
C SER A 52 -3.36 -2.85 -1.82
N LEU A 53 -2.84 -1.65 -1.56
CA LEU A 53 -3.58 -0.41 -1.74
C LEU A 53 -3.94 -0.17 -3.21
N ARG A 54 -3.00 -0.41 -4.11
CA ARG A 54 -3.24 -0.28 -5.56
C ARG A 54 -4.25 -1.29 -6.07
N ASN A 55 -4.14 -2.54 -5.65
CA ASN A 55 -5.08 -3.59 -6.05
C ASN A 55 -6.50 -3.27 -5.60
N ASN A 56 -6.68 -2.75 -4.40
CA ASN A 56 -7.99 -2.35 -3.92
C ASN A 56 -8.59 -1.24 -4.78
N GLU A 57 -7.81 -0.22 -5.15
CA GLU A 57 -8.27 0.86 -6.03
C GLU A 57 -8.61 0.34 -7.42
N GLU A 58 -7.74 -0.46 -8.02
CA GLU A 58 -7.96 -1.06 -9.35
C GLU A 58 -9.18 -1.97 -9.36
N THR A 59 -9.35 -2.80 -8.33
CA THR A 59 -10.50 -3.69 -8.20
C THR A 59 -11.80 -2.90 -8.13
N LEU A 60 -11.84 -1.81 -7.37
CA LEU A 60 -13.01 -0.93 -7.29
C LEU A 60 -13.32 -0.28 -8.64
N LYS A 61 -12.31 0.22 -9.34
CA LYS A 61 -12.47 0.80 -10.67
C LYS A 61 -12.97 -0.21 -11.68
N LEU A 62 -12.43 -1.41 -11.69
CA LEU A 62 -12.86 -2.50 -12.58
C LEU A 62 -14.30 -2.89 -12.31
N LYS A 63 -14.71 -3.00 -11.06
CA LYS A 63 -16.10 -3.29 -10.70
C LYS A 63 -17.06 -2.21 -11.20
N GLN A 64 -16.69 -0.95 -11.07
CA GLN A 64 -17.50 0.17 -11.57
C GLN A 64 -17.60 0.14 -13.09
N ILE A 65 -16.51 -0.07 -13.80
CA ILE A 65 -16.49 -0.16 -15.26
C ILE A 65 -17.35 -1.33 -15.74
N LEU A 66 -17.22 -2.49 -15.14
CA LEU A 66 -18.03 -3.66 -15.47
C LEU A 66 -19.53 -3.42 -15.23
N PHE A 67 -19.87 -2.76 -14.13
CA PHE A 67 -21.24 -2.41 -13.82
C PHE A 67 -21.85 -1.50 -14.89
N PHE A 68 -21.14 -0.42 -15.27
CA PHE A 68 -21.60 0.50 -16.31
C PHE A 68 -21.70 -0.17 -17.67
N ARG A 69 -20.75 -1.02 -18.00
CA ARG A 69 -20.73 -1.74 -19.27
C ARG A 69 -21.91 -2.71 -19.38
N THR A 70 -22.19 -3.47 -18.35
CA THR A 70 -23.33 -4.40 -18.31
C THR A 70 -24.65 -3.64 -18.45
N LYS A 71 -24.79 -2.51 -17.78
CA LYS A 71 -25.98 -1.67 -17.87
C LYS A 71 -26.16 -1.11 -19.27
N ALA A 72 -25.08 -0.64 -19.90
CA ALA A 72 -25.11 -0.15 -21.29
C ALA A 72 -25.50 -1.26 -22.26
N GLU A 73 -25.01 -2.47 -22.09
CA GLU A 73 -25.38 -3.62 -22.90
C GLU A 73 -26.86 -4.00 -22.72
N MET A 74 -27.36 -3.95 -21.49
CA MET A 74 -28.77 -4.21 -21.21
C MET A 74 -29.68 -3.13 -21.82
N ASP A 75 -29.28 -1.88 -21.78
CA ASP A 75 -30.03 -0.78 -22.38
C ASP A 75 -30.01 -0.82 -23.91
N ALA A 76 -29.02 -1.47 -24.52
CA ALA A 76 -28.91 -1.63 -25.95
C ALA A 76 -29.82 -2.73 -26.54
N TYR A 77 -30.29 -3.62 -25.71
CA TYR A 77 -31.23 -4.68 -26.05
C TYR A 77 -32.65 -4.36 -25.59
#